data_3c8c22b10c1cc90739fe56ac00a529a0
#
_entry.id   3c8c22b10c1cc90739fe56ac00a529a0
#
_cell.length_a   1.000
_cell.length_b   1.000
_cell.length_c   1.000
_cell.angle_alpha   90.00
_cell.angle_beta   90.00
_cell.angle_gamma   90.00
#
_symmetry.space_group_name_H-M   'P 1'
#
loop_
_entity.id
_entity.type
_entity.pdbx_description
1 polymer ?
#
loop_
_entity_poly.entity_id
_entity_poly.type
_entity_poly.pdbx_seq_one_letter_code
_entity_poly.pdbx_strand_id
1 'polypeptide(L)'
;MSKTNTIQVNNLSKTFGKTKAVQNVSFDVEKGRIFGLLGPNGAGKTTTIRMINYIIPVDQGSITINDLPVSPKTQRLIGYMPEERGLYKKMKVGEQLIYLAQLKGLSIGDAKEKIRYWLGRFNALDWNQKVVGELSKGMSQKIQFIATIVHDPDIYIFDEPFSGLDPINSELLKEIIIELREKGKTILFSTHRMEQVEQMCDDICLFNNGKVVLTGNLRDIKKKFGKNTVLMEFQGDSSFLDQLKNVRINNRSTNFAEIRILDSQSPQDILKEAINHAEIHKFHLVEPSLNEIFISTVGEDNIKIQEEA
;
A
#
# COMPACT_ATOMS: atom_id res chain seq x y z
N MET A 1 -24.16 -12.25 -0.36
CA MET A 1 -24.00 -11.45 -1.60
C MET A 1 -22.79 -12.02 -2.33
N SER A 2 -22.91 -12.33 -3.63
CA SER A 2 -21.77 -12.78 -4.43
C SER A 2 -20.73 -11.67 -4.48
N LYS A 3 -19.47 -12.01 -4.21
CA LYS A 3 -18.34 -11.07 -4.34
C LYS A 3 -18.23 -10.68 -5.81
N THR A 4 -18.26 -9.39 -6.11
CA THR A 4 -18.07 -8.87 -7.47
C THR A 4 -16.65 -8.36 -7.54
N ASN A 5 -15.78 -9.09 -8.24
CA ASN A 5 -14.39 -8.69 -8.44
C ASN A 5 -14.30 -7.65 -9.56
N THR A 6 -13.60 -6.56 -9.28
CA THR A 6 -13.36 -5.49 -10.26
C THR A 6 -12.09 -5.74 -11.07
N ILE A 7 -11.03 -6.28 -10.42
CA ILE A 7 -9.77 -6.67 -11.08
C ILE A 7 -9.51 -8.12 -10.69
N GLN A 8 -9.21 -8.96 -11.69
CA GLN A 8 -8.80 -10.35 -11.45
C GLN A 8 -7.47 -10.59 -12.15
N VAL A 9 -6.52 -11.11 -11.42
CA VAL A 9 -5.18 -11.46 -11.88
C VAL A 9 -4.97 -12.95 -11.70
N ASN A 10 -4.73 -13.67 -12.80
CA ASN A 10 -4.63 -15.14 -12.78
C ASN A 10 -3.31 -15.61 -13.37
N ASN A 11 -2.48 -16.29 -12.54
CA ASN A 11 -1.23 -16.95 -12.91
C ASN A 11 -0.28 -16.04 -13.71
N LEU A 12 -0.22 -14.77 -13.32
CA LEU A 12 0.49 -13.73 -14.05
C LEU A 12 2.00 -13.93 -13.96
N SER A 13 2.68 -13.90 -15.10
CA SER A 13 4.15 -13.98 -15.15
C SER A 13 4.72 -12.96 -16.12
N LYS A 14 5.89 -12.40 -15.78
CA LYS A 14 6.65 -11.44 -16.60
C LYS A 14 8.14 -11.59 -16.41
N THR A 15 8.86 -11.67 -17.52
CA THR A 15 10.33 -11.78 -17.55
C THR A 15 10.93 -10.67 -18.40
N PHE A 16 11.99 -10.04 -17.92
CA PHE A 16 12.80 -9.06 -18.64
C PHE A 16 14.22 -9.60 -18.78
N GLY A 17 14.60 -10.02 -19.99
CA GLY A 17 15.88 -10.69 -20.20
C GLY A 17 16.01 -11.95 -19.34
N LYS A 18 16.90 -11.93 -18.35
CA LYS A 18 17.09 -13.04 -17.38
C LYS A 18 16.31 -12.86 -16.07
N THR A 19 15.72 -11.69 -15.85
CA THR A 19 15.04 -11.36 -14.58
C THR A 19 13.57 -11.73 -14.65
N LYS A 20 13.14 -12.67 -13.80
CA LYS A 20 11.73 -13.02 -13.59
C LYS A 20 11.11 -12.00 -12.63
N ALA A 21 10.55 -10.92 -13.19
CA ALA A 21 10.00 -9.82 -12.40
C ALA A 21 8.66 -10.16 -11.72
N VAL A 22 7.85 -11.04 -12.33
CA VAL A 22 6.57 -11.53 -11.77
C VAL A 22 6.49 -13.03 -12.09
N GLN A 23 6.14 -13.85 -11.10
CA GLN A 23 6.17 -15.29 -11.18
C GLN A 23 4.87 -15.90 -10.63
N ASN A 24 3.98 -16.32 -11.51
CA ASN A 24 2.73 -17.04 -11.19
C ASN A 24 1.87 -16.31 -10.13
N VAL A 25 1.68 -15.01 -10.30
CA VAL A 25 0.94 -14.16 -9.36
C VAL A 25 -0.55 -14.23 -9.63
N SER A 26 -1.36 -14.47 -8.57
CA SER A 26 -2.82 -14.47 -8.64
C SER A 26 -3.41 -13.71 -7.45
N PHE A 27 -4.36 -12.82 -7.70
CA PHE A 27 -5.17 -12.13 -6.68
C PHE A 27 -6.39 -11.47 -7.32
N ASP A 28 -7.39 -11.18 -6.47
CA ASP A 28 -8.62 -10.50 -6.85
C ASP A 28 -8.79 -9.20 -6.05
N VAL A 29 -9.31 -8.16 -6.71
CA VAL A 29 -9.69 -6.89 -6.09
C VAL A 29 -11.21 -6.76 -6.11
N GLU A 30 -11.84 -6.79 -4.95
CA GLU A 30 -13.29 -6.64 -4.81
C GLU A 30 -13.72 -5.19 -5.06
N LYS A 31 -14.93 -5.02 -5.63
CA LYS A 31 -15.51 -3.71 -5.91
C LYS A 31 -15.69 -2.88 -4.63
N GLY A 32 -15.34 -1.60 -4.70
CA GLY A 32 -15.56 -0.64 -3.60
C GLY A 32 -14.63 -0.85 -2.40
N ARG A 33 -13.49 -1.52 -2.59
CA ARG A 33 -12.49 -1.79 -1.56
C ARG A 33 -11.16 -1.11 -1.84
N ILE A 34 -10.37 -0.95 -0.79
CA ILE A 34 -8.98 -0.56 -0.87
C ILE A 34 -8.12 -1.81 -0.77
N PHE A 35 -7.36 -2.08 -1.84
CA PHE A 35 -6.47 -3.21 -1.97
C PHE A 35 -5.01 -2.77 -2.01
N GLY A 36 -4.19 -3.25 -1.09
CA GLY A 36 -2.77 -2.91 -0.98
C GLY A 36 -1.87 -3.95 -1.63
N LEU A 37 -1.01 -3.52 -2.58
CA LEU A 37 0.13 -4.30 -3.05
C LEU A 37 1.37 -3.93 -2.24
N LEU A 38 1.84 -4.84 -1.40
CA LEU A 38 2.96 -4.61 -0.48
C LEU A 38 4.20 -5.37 -0.91
N GLY A 39 5.34 -4.88 -0.46
CA GLY A 39 6.61 -5.59 -0.60
C GLY A 39 7.77 -4.64 -0.83
N PRO A 40 9.02 -5.13 -0.73
CA PRO A 40 10.21 -4.33 -0.96
C PRO A 40 10.30 -3.78 -2.39
N ASN A 41 11.22 -2.83 -2.60
CA ASN A 41 11.52 -2.34 -3.92
C ASN A 41 12.05 -3.48 -4.80
N GLY A 42 11.59 -3.53 -6.07
CA GLY A 42 11.93 -4.61 -6.98
C GLY A 42 11.14 -5.91 -6.80
N ALA A 43 10.20 -6.01 -5.84
CA ALA A 43 9.41 -7.21 -5.61
C ALA A 43 8.40 -7.57 -6.73
N GLY A 44 8.21 -6.70 -7.74
CA GLY A 44 7.30 -6.96 -8.87
C GLY A 44 6.00 -6.14 -8.85
N LYS A 45 5.75 -5.30 -7.84
CA LYS A 45 4.53 -4.49 -7.67
C LYS A 45 4.24 -3.59 -8.88
N THR A 46 5.16 -2.67 -9.20
CA THR A 46 5.04 -1.74 -10.33
C THR A 46 4.92 -2.48 -11.67
N THR A 47 5.63 -3.60 -11.85
CA THR A 47 5.50 -4.43 -13.05
C THR A 47 4.10 -4.99 -13.18
N THR A 48 3.51 -5.50 -12.09
CA THR A 48 2.14 -6.01 -12.06
C THR A 48 1.14 -4.89 -12.36
N ILE A 49 1.29 -3.72 -11.74
CA ILE A 49 0.46 -2.53 -11.99
C ILE A 49 0.53 -2.12 -13.48
N ARG A 50 1.71 -2.09 -14.08
CA ARG A 50 1.88 -1.73 -15.49
C ARG A 50 1.20 -2.74 -16.44
N MET A 51 1.15 -4.03 -16.09
CA MET A 51 0.40 -5.04 -16.84
C MET A 51 -1.11 -4.85 -16.68
N ILE A 52 -1.61 -4.57 -15.47
CA ILE A 52 -3.04 -4.27 -15.21
C ILE A 52 -3.47 -3.03 -16.03
N ASN A 53 -2.62 -2.00 -16.13
CA ASN A 53 -2.89 -0.79 -16.91
C ASN A 53 -2.63 -0.94 -18.41
N TYR A 54 -2.37 -2.16 -18.91
CA TYR A 54 -2.07 -2.41 -20.33
C TYR A 54 -0.91 -1.56 -20.88
N ILE A 55 0.09 -1.25 -20.05
CA ILE A 55 1.29 -0.48 -20.42
C ILE A 55 2.36 -1.43 -20.96
N ILE A 56 2.49 -2.61 -20.35
CA ILE A 56 3.39 -3.68 -20.80
C ILE A 56 2.59 -4.96 -21.02
N PRO A 57 2.99 -5.78 -22.02
CA PRO A 57 2.30 -7.05 -22.29
C PRO A 57 2.59 -8.08 -21.21
N VAL A 58 1.61 -8.96 -20.98
CA VAL A 58 1.70 -10.15 -20.14
C VAL A 58 2.43 -11.26 -20.93
N ASP A 59 3.37 -11.98 -20.29
CA ASP A 59 4.01 -13.14 -20.90
C ASP A 59 3.17 -14.41 -20.70
N GLN A 60 2.61 -14.60 -19.48
CA GLN A 60 1.73 -15.73 -19.15
C GLN A 60 0.65 -15.29 -18.16
N GLY A 61 -0.48 -15.98 -18.19
CA GLY A 61 -1.63 -15.68 -17.34
C GLY A 61 -2.62 -14.73 -18.00
N SER A 62 -3.54 -14.20 -17.20
CA SER A 62 -4.58 -13.28 -17.68
C SER A 62 -4.94 -12.23 -16.64
N ILE A 63 -5.43 -11.09 -17.12
CA ILE A 63 -5.94 -10.01 -16.28
C ILE A 63 -7.29 -9.59 -16.86
N THR A 64 -8.31 -9.48 -16.00
CA THR A 64 -9.60 -8.91 -16.36
C THR A 64 -9.94 -7.72 -15.48
N ILE A 65 -10.70 -6.77 -16.04
CA ILE A 65 -11.23 -5.59 -15.37
C ILE A 65 -12.72 -5.53 -15.68
N ASN A 66 -13.57 -5.63 -14.65
CA ASN A 66 -15.02 -5.79 -14.81
C ASN A 66 -15.36 -6.91 -15.82
N ASP A 67 -14.74 -8.07 -15.66
CA ASP A 67 -14.86 -9.26 -16.50
C ASP A 67 -14.36 -9.10 -17.96
N LEU A 68 -13.80 -7.94 -18.32
CA LEU A 68 -13.22 -7.69 -19.65
C LEU A 68 -11.71 -7.88 -19.63
N PRO A 69 -11.11 -8.56 -20.60
CA PRO A 69 -9.65 -8.63 -20.73
C PRO A 69 -9.03 -7.23 -20.83
N VAL A 70 -7.84 -7.06 -20.23
CA VAL A 70 -7.13 -5.78 -20.28
C VAL A 70 -6.84 -5.35 -21.73
N SER A 71 -7.10 -4.08 -22.03
CA SER A 71 -7.06 -3.52 -23.37
C SER A 71 -7.06 -1.97 -23.29
N PRO A 72 -6.87 -1.25 -24.41
CA PRO A 72 -7.05 0.19 -24.44
C PRO A 72 -8.44 0.67 -23.97
N LYS A 73 -9.47 -0.19 -24.08
CA LYS A 73 -10.84 0.13 -23.59
C LYS A 73 -10.90 0.10 -22.07
N THR A 74 -10.33 -0.92 -21.44
CA THR A 74 -10.31 -1.04 -19.97
C THR A 74 -9.40 0.00 -19.33
N GLN A 75 -8.32 0.43 -20.00
CA GLN A 75 -7.45 1.50 -19.54
C GLN A 75 -8.20 2.83 -19.33
N ARG A 76 -9.28 3.09 -20.08
CA ARG A 76 -10.11 4.29 -19.92
C ARG A 76 -10.92 4.29 -18.62
N LEU A 77 -11.18 3.11 -18.05
CA LEU A 77 -11.92 2.94 -16.80
C LEU A 77 -11.10 3.26 -15.57
N ILE A 78 -9.78 3.43 -15.74
CA ILE A 78 -8.80 3.53 -14.66
C ILE A 78 -8.23 4.95 -14.58
N GLY A 79 -8.18 5.48 -13.36
CA GLY A 79 -7.28 6.56 -12.98
C GLY A 79 -5.96 5.96 -12.51
N TYR A 80 -4.90 6.11 -13.29
CA TYR A 80 -3.57 5.58 -12.96
C TYR A 80 -2.59 6.69 -12.60
N MET A 81 -2.00 6.57 -11.43
CA MET A 81 -0.90 7.42 -10.95
C MET A 81 0.38 6.57 -10.89
N PRO A 82 1.32 6.77 -11.81
CA PRO A 82 2.61 6.07 -11.76
C PRO A 82 3.52 6.63 -10.67
N GLU A 83 4.46 5.83 -10.19
CA GLU A 83 5.52 6.24 -9.27
C GLU A 83 6.39 7.34 -9.87
N GLU A 84 6.76 7.19 -11.16
CA GLU A 84 7.49 8.21 -11.90
C GLU A 84 6.55 9.34 -12.34
N ARG A 85 7.01 10.58 -12.18
CA ARG A 85 6.17 11.75 -12.50
C ARG A 85 6.04 11.96 -13.99
N GLY A 86 4.86 11.64 -14.53
CA GLY A 86 4.49 11.84 -15.94
C GLY A 86 4.04 13.27 -16.28
N LEU A 87 4.47 14.28 -15.50
CA LEU A 87 4.07 15.67 -15.72
C LEU A 87 4.95 16.39 -16.74
N TYR A 88 4.35 17.19 -17.62
CA TYR A 88 5.07 17.98 -18.64
C TYR A 88 5.67 19.25 -18.02
N LYS A 89 6.98 19.26 -17.80
CA LYS A 89 7.69 20.28 -17.04
C LYS A 89 7.56 21.70 -17.57
N LYS A 90 7.28 21.88 -18.89
CA LYS A 90 7.17 23.19 -19.53
C LYS A 90 5.73 23.76 -19.55
N MET A 91 4.75 22.98 -19.16
CA MET A 91 3.35 23.41 -19.10
C MET A 91 3.03 24.08 -17.77
N LYS A 92 2.03 24.98 -17.77
CA LYS A 92 1.42 25.44 -16.52
C LYS A 92 0.56 24.36 -15.91
N VAL A 93 0.45 24.36 -14.58
CA VAL A 93 -0.33 23.37 -13.81
C VAL A 93 -1.77 23.30 -14.32
N GLY A 94 -2.47 24.46 -14.43
CA GLY A 94 -3.86 24.49 -14.89
C GLY A 94 -4.06 23.98 -16.32
N GLU A 95 -3.14 24.36 -17.22
CA GLU A 95 -3.18 23.91 -18.62
C GLU A 95 -3.00 22.39 -18.70
N GLN A 96 -2.05 21.85 -17.96
CA GLN A 96 -1.80 20.41 -17.94
C GLN A 96 -2.95 19.63 -17.35
N LEU A 97 -3.52 20.09 -16.23
CA LEU A 97 -4.67 19.41 -15.60
C LEU A 97 -5.90 19.40 -16.55
N ILE A 98 -6.18 20.51 -17.23
CA ILE A 98 -7.25 20.57 -18.25
C ILE A 98 -6.95 19.60 -19.39
N TYR A 99 -5.74 19.61 -19.92
CA TYR A 99 -5.32 18.71 -21.00
C TYR A 99 -5.51 17.23 -20.63
N LEU A 100 -5.03 16.82 -19.45
CA LEU A 100 -5.17 15.44 -18.99
C LEU A 100 -6.62 15.05 -18.72
N ALA A 101 -7.43 15.97 -18.17
CA ALA A 101 -8.86 15.76 -17.95
C ALA A 101 -9.62 15.57 -19.28
N GLN A 102 -9.29 16.36 -20.32
CA GLN A 102 -9.88 16.24 -21.66
C GLN A 102 -9.50 14.90 -22.33
N LEU A 103 -8.25 14.43 -22.18
CA LEU A 103 -7.85 13.10 -22.66
C LEU A 103 -8.67 11.96 -22.03
N LYS A 104 -9.22 12.19 -20.83
CA LYS A 104 -10.13 11.28 -20.13
C LYS A 104 -11.60 11.55 -20.40
N GLY A 105 -11.92 12.46 -21.32
CA GLY A 105 -13.27 12.70 -21.84
C GLY A 105 -14.08 13.81 -21.15
N LEU A 106 -13.48 14.58 -20.22
CA LEU A 106 -14.19 15.73 -19.66
C LEU A 106 -14.28 16.90 -20.65
N SER A 107 -15.40 17.64 -20.57
CA SER A 107 -15.50 18.95 -21.21
C SER A 107 -14.55 19.94 -20.53
N ILE A 108 -14.17 21.03 -21.23
CA ILE A 108 -13.32 22.09 -20.64
C ILE A 108 -14.02 22.74 -19.44
N GLY A 109 -15.34 22.90 -19.48
CA GLY A 109 -16.14 23.48 -18.41
C GLY A 109 -16.05 22.60 -17.12
N ASP A 110 -16.42 21.33 -17.26
CA ASP A 110 -16.37 20.37 -16.15
C ASP A 110 -14.95 20.19 -15.60
N ALA A 111 -13.96 20.16 -16.50
CA ALA A 111 -12.56 20.05 -16.10
C ALA A 111 -12.12 21.24 -15.22
N LYS A 112 -12.45 22.49 -15.63
CA LYS A 112 -12.11 23.69 -14.86
C LYS A 112 -12.76 23.70 -13.48
N GLU A 113 -14.04 23.30 -13.38
CA GLU A 113 -14.76 23.24 -12.11
C GLU A 113 -14.14 22.21 -11.17
N LYS A 114 -13.95 20.97 -11.63
CA LYS A 114 -13.34 19.89 -10.83
C LYS A 114 -11.89 20.19 -10.44
N ILE A 115 -11.10 20.76 -11.35
CA ILE A 115 -9.71 21.16 -11.06
C ILE A 115 -9.67 22.23 -9.98
N ARG A 116 -10.54 23.26 -10.07
CA ARG A 116 -10.63 24.30 -9.04
C ARG A 116 -10.99 23.71 -7.68
N TYR A 117 -11.96 22.79 -7.62
CA TYR A 117 -12.34 22.08 -6.42
C TYR A 117 -11.15 21.33 -5.81
N TRP A 118 -10.44 20.50 -6.59
CA TRP A 118 -9.33 19.72 -6.08
C TRP A 118 -8.11 20.56 -5.71
N LEU A 119 -7.77 21.58 -6.50
CA LEU A 119 -6.72 22.53 -6.12
C LEU A 119 -7.04 23.22 -4.79
N GLY A 120 -8.32 23.57 -4.56
CA GLY A 120 -8.77 24.12 -3.28
C GLY A 120 -8.58 23.15 -2.11
N ARG A 121 -8.95 21.87 -2.29
CA ARG A 121 -8.77 20.82 -1.27
C ARG A 121 -7.29 20.63 -0.87
N PHE A 122 -6.37 20.82 -1.80
CA PHE A 122 -4.93 20.71 -1.59
C PHE A 122 -4.24 22.03 -1.20
N ASN A 123 -4.99 23.12 -0.96
CA ASN A 123 -4.45 24.48 -0.75
C ASN A 123 -3.47 24.89 -1.85
N ALA A 124 -3.80 24.65 -3.10
CA ALA A 124 -2.95 24.78 -4.29
C ALA A 124 -3.54 25.66 -5.39
N LEU A 125 -4.57 26.49 -5.08
CA LEU A 125 -5.21 27.35 -6.07
C LEU A 125 -4.23 28.33 -6.73
N ASP A 126 -3.28 28.84 -5.98
CA ASP A 126 -2.22 29.72 -6.43
C ASP A 126 -1.20 29.04 -7.36
N TRP A 127 -1.19 27.71 -7.42
CA TRP A 127 -0.28 26.96 -8.31
C TRP A 127 -0.80 26.88 -9.74
N ASN A 128 -2.05 27.24 -9.98
CA ASN A 128 -2.69 27.11 -11.30
C ASN A 128 -1.89 27.75 -12.44
N GLN A 129 -1.22 28.88 -12.17
CA GLN A 129 -0.38 29.60 -13.15
C GLN A 129 1.11 29.25 -13.09
N LYS A 130 1.56 28.46 -12.09
CA LYS A 130 2.96 28.05 -11.99
C LYS A 130 3.31 27.05 -13.09
N VAL A 131 4.56 27.10 -13.54
CA VAL A 131 5.11 26.10 -14.46
C VAL A 131 5.41 24.82 -13.67
N VAL A 132 5.01 23.67 -14.20
CA VAL A 132 5.20 22.38 -13.51
C VAL A 132 6.66 22.12 -13.12
N GLY A 133 7.61 22.58 -13.94
CA GLY A 133 9.05 22.43 -13.64
C GLY A 133 9.54 23.19 -12.40
N GLU A 134 8.78 24.16 -11.90
CA GLU A 134 9.08 24.96 -10.71
C GLU A 134 8.54 24.34 -9.41
N LEU A 135 7.75 23.27 -9.53
CA LEU A 135 7.13 22.62 -8.40
C LEU A 135 8.14 21.79 -7.60
N SER A 136 8.03 21.85 -6.28
CA SER A 136 8.75 20.92 -5.40
C SER A 136 8.29 19.48 -5.63
N LYS A 137 9.01 18.53 -5.04
CA LYS A 137 8.64 17.11 -5.07
C LYS A 137 7.21 16.86 -4.58
N GLY A 138 6.87 17.37 -3.39
CA GLY A 138 5.55 17.20 -2.79
C GLY A 138 4.45 17.92 -3.58
N MET A 139 4.73 19.14 -4.11
CA MET A 139 3.79 19.85 -4.98
C MET A 139 3.49 19.05 -6.25
N SER A 140 4.51 18.53 -6.93
CA SER A 140 4.34 17.71 -8.13
C SER A 140 3.53 16.44 -7.84
N GLN A 141 3.73 15.82 -6.68
CA GLN A 141 2.98 14.63 -6.25
C GLN A 141 1.48 14.95 -6.11
N LYS A 142 1.15 16.08 -5.47
CA LYS A 142 -0.24 16.54 -5.35
C LYS A 142 -0.88 16.80 -6.72
N ILE A 143 -0.17 17.47 -7.62
CA ILE A 143 -0.70 17.76 -8.97
C ILE A 143 -0.91 16.47 -9.77
N GLN A 144 0.00 15.50 -9.65
CA GLN A 144 -0.14 14.20 -10.29
C GLN A 144 -1.35 13.43 -9.73
N PHE A 145 -1.55 13.48 -8.42
CA PHE A 145 -2.72 12.87 -7.79
C PHE A 145 -4.01 13.54 -8.29
N ILE A 146 -4.09 14.88 -8.31
CA ILE A 146 -5.24 15.60 -8.85
C ILE A 146 -5.51 15.20 -10.31
N ALA A 147 -4.49 15.14 -11.16
CA ALA A 147 -4.61 14.71 -12.55
C ALA A 147 -5.21 13.31 -12.67
N THR A 148 -4.91 12.44 -11.71
CA THR A 148 -5.40 11.06 -11.69
C THR A 148 -6.86 10.96 -11.27
N ILE A 149 -7.33 11.83 -10.36
CA ILE A 149 -8.68 11.71 -9.79
C ILE A 149 -9.72 12.62 -10.43
N VAL A 150 -9.29 13.65 -11.15
CA VAL A 150 -10.18 14.73 -11.66
C VAL A 150 -11.29 14.22 -12.57
N HIS A 151 -11.06 13.16 -13.34
CA HIS A 151 -12.05 12.59 -14.27
C HIS A 151 -13.00 11.59 -13.61
N ASP A 152 -12.86 11.35 -12.30
CA ASP A 152 -13.74 10.56 -11.44
C ASP A 152 -14.02 9.12 -11.94
N PRO A 153 -13.01 8.33 -12.26
CA PRO A 153 -13.21 6.93 -12.70
C PRO A 153 -13.71 6.05 -11.54
N ASP A 154 -14.17 4.83 -11.87
CA ASP A 154 -14.60 3.86 -10.87
C ASP A 154 -13.45 3.08 -10.23
N ILE A 155 -12.30 3.03 -10.90
CA ILE A 155 -11.11 2.31 -10.46
C ILE A 155 -9.93 3.27 -10.40
N TYR A 156 -9.26 3.29 -9.26
CA TYR A 156 -8.01 4.02 -9.08
C TYR A 156 -6.86 3.06 -8.83
N ILE A 157 -5.74 3.29 -9.51
CA ILE A 157 -4.48 2.58 -9.28
C ILE A 157 -3.39 3.61 -8.97
N PHE A 158 -2.84 3.55 -7.76
CA PHE A 158 -1.80 4.47 -7.29
C PHE A 158 -0.51 3.69 -7.02
N ASP A 159 0.56 4.03 -7.72
CA ASP A 159 1.89 3.44 -7.51
C ASP A 159 2.73 4.36 -6.62
N GLU A 160 2.99 3.97 -5.36
CA GLU A 160 3.69 4.73 -4.31
C GLU A 160 3.12 6.16 -4.10
N PRO A 161 1.81 6.35 -3.85
CA PRO A 161 1.17 7.67 -3.86
C PRO A 161 1.69 8.63 -2.79
N PHE A 162 2.23 8.12 -1.70
CA PHE A 162 2.72 8.91 -0.55
C PHE A 162 4.21 9.29 -0.67
N SER A 163 4.88 8.87 -1.75
CA SER A 163 6.30 9.14 -1.94
C SER A 163 6.59 10.63 -2.05
N GLY A 164 7.50 11.13 -1.20
CA GLY A 164 7.95 12.53 -1.19
C GLY A 164 6.96 13.53 -0.61
N LEU A 165 5.92 13.07 0.07
CA LEU A 165 5.02 13.89 0.87
C LEU A 165 5.50 13.94 2.34
N ASP A 166 5.30 15.10 2.96
CA ASP A 166 5.40 15.25 4.41
C ASP A 166 4.19 14.61 5.13
N PRO A 167 4.22 14.44 6.46
CA PRO A 167 3.14 13.78 7.21
C PRO A 167 1.77 14.43 7.03
N ILE A 168 1.68 15.77 7.00
CA ILE A 168 0.41 16.50 6.88
C ILE A 168 -0.22 16.23 5.50
N ASN A 169 0.59 16.31 4.45
CA ASN A 169 0.12 16.07 3.09
C ASN A 169 -0.19 14.58 2.84
N SER A 170 0.53 13.69 3.51
CA SER A 170 0.24 12.25 3.46
C SER A 170 -1.11 11.94 4.12
N GLU A 171 -1.43 12.58 5.25
CA GLU A 171 -2.73 12.41 5.92
C GLU A 171 -3.88 12.91 5.06
N LEU A 172 -3.77 14.11 4.48
CA LEU A 172 -4.77 14.63 3.54
C LEU A 172 -5.02 13.68 2.35
N LEU A 173 -3.93 13.12 1.78
CA LEU A 173 -4.06 12.18 0.67
C LEU A 173 -4.78 10.90 1.10
N LYS A 174 -4.47 10.39 2.29
CA LYS A 174 -5.13 9.22 2.90
C LYS A 174 -6.63 9.47 3.09
N GLU A 175 -7.00 10.62 3.66
CA GLU A 175 -8.41 11.02 3.83
C GLU A 175 -9.16 11.01 2.49
N ILE A 176 -8.56 11.58 1.44
CA ILE A 176 -9.19 11.61 0.11
C ILE A 176 -9.34 10.19 -0.45
N ILE A 177 -8.36 9.32 -0.30
CA ILE A 177 -8.45 7.92 -0.73
C ILE A 177 -9.60 7.20 -0.01
N ILE A 178 -9.76 7.42 1.30
CA ILE A 178 -10.85 6.85 2.08
C ILE A 178 -12.21 7.41 1.62
N GLU A 179 -12.31 8.74 1.39
CA GLU A 179 -13.53 9.35 0.83
C GLU A 179 -13.92 8.75 -0.53
N LEU A 180 -12.95 8.49 -1.41
CA LEU A 180 -13.20 7.85 -2.69
C LEU A 180 -13.76 6.42 -2.52
N ARG A 181 -13.20 5.66 -1.59
CA ARG A 181 -13.71 4.33 -1.26
C ARG A 181 -15.12 4.39 -0.68
N GLU A 182 -15.44 5.35 0.20
CA GLU A 182 -16.79 5.55 0.74
C GLU A 182 -17.82 5.90 -0.33
N LYS A 183 -17.39 6.54 -1.42
CA LYS A 183 -18.19 6.76 -2.64
C LYS A 183 -18.34 5.51 -3.52
N GLY A 184 -17.86 4.36 -3.07
CA GLY A 184 -17.95 3.09 -3.78
C GLY A 184 -16.87 2.86 -4.84
N LYS A 185 -15.83 3.70 -4.89
CA LYS A 185 -14.71 3.54 -5.83
C LYS A 185 -13.81 2.37 -5.39
N THR A 186 -13.26 1.66 -6.37
CA THR A 186 -12.28 0.59 -6.14
C THR A 186 -10.88 1.15 -6.21
N ILE A 187 -10.04 0.85 -5.24
CA ILE A 187 -8.71 1.44 -5.13
C ILE A 187 -7.68 0.33 -4.96
N LEU A 188 -6.69 0.31 -5.84
CA LEU A 188 -5.49 -0.50 -5.70
C LEU A 188 -4.30 0.45 -5.54
N PHE A 189 -3.50 0.27 -4.49
CA PHE A 189 -2.26 1.03 -4.39
C PHE A 189 -1.08 0.16 -3.99
N SER A 190 0.10 0.52 -4.48
CA SER A 190 1.34 -0.10 -4.06
C SER A 190 2.05 0.75 -3.01
N THR A 191 2.71 0.08 -2.09
CA THR A 191 3.64 0.72 -1.15
C THR A 191 4.59 -0.29 -0.54
N HIS A 192 5.74 0.18 -0.05
CA HIS A 192 6.64 -0.58 0.80
C HIS A 192 6.44 -0.24 2.29
N ARG A 193 5.53 0.71 2.63
CA ARG A 193 5.24 1.16 4.00
C ARG A 193 4.03 0.41 4.55
N MET A 194 4.26 -0.56 5.40
CA MET A 194 3.22 -1.44 5.93
C MET A 194 2.23 -0.73 6.84
N GLU A 195 2.66 0.31 7.56
CA GLU A 195 1.80 1.12 8.44
C GLU A 195 0.66 1.81 7.66
N GLN A 196 0.94 2.32 6.45
CA GLN A 196 -0.08 2.95 5.61
C GLN A 196 -1.17 1.96 5.19
N VAL A 197 -0.76 0.72 4.92
CA VAL A 197 -1.68 -0.35 4.55
C VAL A 197 -2.55 -0.76 5.71
N GLU A 198 -1.99 -0.89 6.91
CA GLU A 198 -2.74 -1.21 8.13
C GLU A 198 -3.85 -0.20 8.42
N GLN A 199 -3.63 1.07 8.07
CA GLN A 199 -4.57 2.15 8.33
C GLN A 199 -5.70 2.26 7.30
N MET A 200 -5.51 1.77 6.07
CA MET A 200 -6.45 2.04 4.99
C MET A 200 -6.99 0.82 4.27
N CYS A 201 -6.21 -0.28 4.18
CA CYS A 201 -6.58 -1.40 3.34
C CYS A 201 -7.63 -2.31 3.96
N ASP A 202 -8.54 -2.75 3.11
CA ASP A 202 -9.46 -3.85 3.42
C ASP A 202 -8.79 -5.20 3.13
N ASP A 203 -8.08 -5.29 2.00
CA ASP A 203 -7.42 -6.50 1.52
C ASP A 203 -5.99 -6.19 1.07
N ILE A 204 -5.13 -7.20 1.09
CA ILE A 204 -3.72 -7.05 0.76
C ILE A 204 -3.20 -8.18 -0.11
N CYS A 205 -2.11 -7.88 -0.83
CA CYS A 205 -1.27 -8.85 -1.51
C CYS A 205 0.19 -8.51 -1.25
N LEU A 206 0.89 -9.40 -0.58
CA LEU A 206 2.28 -9.21 -0.19
C LEU A 206 3.20 -9.89 -1.19
N PHE A 207 4.07 -9.10 -1.80
CA PHE A 207 5.03 -9.51 -2.80
C PHE A 207 6.42 -9.68 -2.20
N ASN A 208 7.11 -10.75 -2.60
CA ASN A 208 8.54 -10.94 -2.37
C ASN A 208 9.15 -11.65 -3.58
N ASN A 209 10.26 -11.13 -4.13
CA ASN A 209 11.01 -11.71 -5.25
C ASN A 209 10.13 -12.14 -6.44
N GLY A 210 9.16 -11.31 -6.82
CA GLY A 210 8.25 -11.55 -7.93
C GLY A 210 7.11 -12.52 -7.64
N LYS A 211 6.96 -13.01 -6.42
CA LYS A 211 5.92 -13.96 -5.99
C LYS A 211 4.99 -13.33 -4.97
N VAL A 212 3.76 -13.84 -4.89
CA VAL A 212 2.84 -13.55 -3.81
C VAL A 212 3.16 -14.49 -2.64
N VAL A 213 3.48 -13.94 -1.48
CA VAL A 213 3.75 -14.71 -0.25
C VAL A 213 2.53 -14.74 0.68
N LEU A 214 1.66 -13.74 0.58
CA LEU A 214 0.44 -13.65 1.38
C LEU A 214 -0.60 -12.81 0.65
N THR A 215 -1.86 -13.22 0.65
CA THR A 215 -2.97 -12.42 0.10
C THR A 215 -4.27 -12.70 0.83
N GLY A 216 -5.15 -11.69 0.91
CA GLY A 216 -6.48 -11.81 1.48
C GLY A 216 -6.90 -10.62 2.32
N ASN A 217 -7.98 -10.78 3.07
CA ASN A 217 -8.49 -9.75 3.96
C ASN A 217 -7.51 -9.48 5.11
N LEU A 218 -7.17 -8.19 5.32
CA LEU A 218 -6.16 -7.78 6.30
C LEU A 218 -6.50 -8.21 7.73
N ARG A 219 -7.77 -8.06 8.15
CA ARG A 219 -8.21 -8.44 9.49
C ARG A 219 -8.12 -9.95 9.70
N ASP A 220 -8.52 -10.74 8.69
CA ASP A 220 -8.47 -12.20 8.76
C ASP A 220 -7.03 -12.72 8.78
N ILE A 221 -6.15 -12.07 8.03
CA ILE A 221 -4.70 -12.34 8.07
C ILE A 221 -4.18 -12.10 9.49
N LYS A 222 -4.38 -10.92 10.06
CA LYS A 222 -3.90 -10.57 11.42
C LYS A 222 -4.45 -11.54 12.46
N LYS A 223 -5.73 -11.91 12.37
CA LYS A 223 -6.35 -12.91 13.28
C LYS A 223 -5.70 -14.28 13.21
N LYS A 224 -5.30 -14.76 12.02
CA LYS A 224 -4.62 -16.06 11.86
C LYS A 224 -3.28 -16.12 12.57
N PHE A 225 -2.57 -15.00 12.64
CA PHE A 225 -1.31 -14.89 13.40
C PHE A 225 -1.52 -14.75 14.92
N GLY A 226 -2.77 -14.51 15.36
CA GLY A 226 -3.18 -14.47 16.77
C GLY A 226 -2.70 -13.21 17.52
N LYS A 227 -3.14 -13.07 18.77
CA LYS A 227 -2.68 -12.02 19.69
C LYS A 227 -1.51 -12.55 20.48
N ASN A 228 -0.32 -12.43 19.93
CA ASN A 228 0.91 -12.97 20.53
C ASN A 228 2.05 -11.94 20.54
N THR A 229 1.73 -10.65 20.40
CA THR A 229 2.69 -9.56 20.57
C THR A 229 2.29 -8.73 21.78
N VAL A 230 3.23 -8.54 22.71
CA VAL A 230 3.08 -7.68 23.88
C VAL A 230 3.76 -6.36 23.61
N LEU A 231 3.00 -5.26 23.71
CA LEU A 231 3.54 -3.91 23.82
C LEU A 231 3.61 -3.55 25.29
N MET A 232 4.80 -3.21 25.79
CA MET A 232 5.04 -2.88 27.19
C MET A 232 5.77 -1.55 27.30
N GLU A 233 5.19 -0.63 28.11
CA GLU A 233 5.84 0.59 28.53
C GLU A 233 6.20 0.45 30.03
N PHE A 234 7.44 0.75 30.39
CA PHE A 234 7.96 0.53 31.73
C PHE A 234 9.02 1.58 32.12
N GLN A 235 9.27 1.71 33.42
CA GLN A 235 10.38 2.51 33.96
C GLN A 235 11.20 1.64 34.90
N GLY A 236 12.52 1.59 34.67
CA GLY A 236 13.46 0.78 35.47
C GLY A 236 14.49 0.04 34.63
N ASP A 237 14.98 -1.06 35.17
CA ASP A 237 16.00 -1.88 34.51
C ASP A 237 15.36 -2.73 33.39
N SER A 238 15.85 -2.59 32.17
CA SER A 238 15.39 -3.35 31.02
C SER A 238 16.11 -4.69 30.83
N SER A 239 17.04 -5.07 31.72
CA SER A 239 17.82 -6.30 31.60
C SER A 239 17.00 -7.58 31.73
N PHE A 240 15.82 -7.51 32.35
CA PHE A 240 14.88 -8.62 32.43
C PHE A 240 14.42 -9.10 31.03
N LEU A 241 14.42 -8.23 30.03
CA LEU A 241 14.07 -8.60 28.66
C LEU A 241 15.00 -9.68 28.09
N ASP A 242 16.27 -9.68 28.51
CA ASP A 242 17.27 -10.64 28.03
C ASP A 242 17.13 -12.01 28.75
N GLN A 243 16.35 -12.07 29.86
CA GLN A 243 16.08 -13.29 30.63
C GLN A 243 14.80 -14.00 30.17
N LEU A 244 13.94 -13.32 29.38
CA LEU A 244 12.71 -13.91 28.88
C LEU A 244 13.01 -15.06 27.92
N LYS A 245 12.36 -16.21 28.18
CA LYS A 245 12.48 -17.41 27.33
C LYS A 245 11.30 -17.48 26.35
N ASN A 246 11.51 -18.14 25.21
CA ASN A 246 10.47 -18.35 24.18
C ASN A 246 9.79 -17.06 23.72
N VAL A 247 10.56 -15.99 23.64
CA VAL A 247 10.13 -14.70 23.09
C VAL A 247 11.15 -14.19 22.10
N ARG A 248 10.69 -13.30 21.22
CA ARG A 248 11.53 -12.51 20.33
C ARG A 248 11.28 -11.03 20.63
N ILE A 249 12.32 -10.30 20.93
CA ILE A 249 12.23 -8.84 21.10
C ILE A 249 12.31 -8.22 19.70
N ASN A 250 11.21 -7.62 19.25
CA ASN A 250 11.13 -6.97 17.93
C ASN A 250 11.63 -5.53 17.98
N ASN A 251 11.30 -4.84 19.09
CA ASN A 251 11.74 -3.47 19.32
C ASN A 251 12.03 -3.27 20.82
N ARG A 252 13.06 -2.47 21.13
CA ARG A 252 13.48 -2.18 22.50
C ARG A 252 14.00 -0.74 22.61
N SER A 253 13.54 -0.04 23.62
CA SER A 253 14.11 1.23 24.06
C SER A 253 14.25 1.22 25.59
N THR A 254 14.68 2.34 26.20
CA THR A 254 14.87 2.45 27.65
C THR A 254 13.58 2.26 28.46
N ASN A 255 12.43 2.53 27.86
CA ASN A 255 11.12 2.52 28.52
C ASN A 255 10.02 1.82 27.71
N PHE A 256 10.39 1.10 26.67
CA PHE A 256 9.43 0.40 25.79
C PHE A 256 10.04 -0.90 25.27
N ALA A 257 9.20 -1.92 25.16
CA ALA A 257 9.51 -3.18 24.48
C ALA A 257 8.31 -3.70 23.69
N GLU A 258 8.58 -4.20 22.47
CA GLU A 258 7.67 -4.98 21.65
C GLU A 258 8.18 -6.43 21.65
N ILE A 259 7.39 -7.32 22.25
CA ILE A 259 7.80 -8.69 22.58
C ILE A 259 6.88 -9.65 21.83
N ARG A 260 7.41 -10.41 20.89
CA ARG A 260 6.71 -11.50 20.21
C ARG A 260 6.80 -12.75 21.05
N ILE A 261 5.66 -13.31 21.42
CA ILE A 261 5.58 -14.60 22.12
C ILE A 261 5.76 -15.71 21.09
N LEU A 262 6.71 -16.58 21.35
CA LEU A 262 6.96 -17.82 20.62
C LEU A 262 6.48 -18.96 21.53
N ASP A 263 5.99 -20.04 20.95
CA ASP A 263 5.48 -21.26 21.58
C ASP A 263 5.18 -21.22 23.09
N SER A 264 3.94 -21.53 23.46
CA SER A 264 3.44 -21.82 24.82
C SER A 264 3.79 -20.86 25.97
N GLN A 265 4.50 -19.76 25.76
CA GLN A 265 4.75 -18.74 26.79
C GLN A 265 3.43 -17.99 27.08
N SER A 266 3.11 -17.83 28.35
CA SER A 266 1.96 -17.02 28.74
C SER A 266 2.32 -15.51 28.75
N PRO A 267 1.50 -14.61 28.22
CA PRO A 267 1.67 -13.18 28.42
C PRO A 267 1.79 -12.80 29.90
N GLN A 268 1.10 -13.53 30.77
CA GLN A 268 1.13 -13.32 32.22
C GLN A 268 2.50 -13.61 32.84
N ASP A 269 3.26 -14.55 32.30
CA ASP A 269 4.60 -14.86 32.83
C ASP A 269 5.59 -13.77 32.46
N ILE A 270 5.45 -13.18 31.25
CA ILE A 270 6.20 -11.99 30.86
C ILE A 270 5.90 -10.82 31.79
N LEU A 271 4.61 -10.60 32.11
CA LEU A 271 4.21 -9.54 33.01
C LEU A 271 4.75 -9.75 34.42
N LYS A 272 4.69 -10.96 34.97
CA LYS A 272 5.24 -11.30 36.30
C LYS A 272 6.74 -11.02 36.37
N GLU A 273 7.49 -11.43 35.35
CA GLU A 273 8.94 -11.18 35.31
C GLU A 273 9.23 -9.68 35.24
N ALA A 274 8.48 -8.93 34.39
CA ALA A 274 8.65 -7.50 34.25
C ALA A 274 8.40 -6.73 35.54
N ILE A 275 7.35 -7.07 36.30
CA ILE A 275 6.99 -6.39 37.59
C ILE A 275 8.09 -6.53 38.64
N ASN A 276 8.88 -7.63 38.62
CA ASN A 276 9.97 -7.82 39.57
C ASN A 276 11.16 -6.88 39.31
N HIS A 277 11.28 -6.31 38.13
CA HIS A 277 12.46 -5.53 37.68
C HIS A 277 12.16 -4.08 37.31
N ALA A 278 10.89 -3.77 36.98
CA ALA A 278 10.50 -2.46 36.49
C ALA A 278 9.08 -2.09 36.91
N GLU A 279 8.80 -0.80 36.95
CA GLU A 279 7.45 -0.27 37.10
C GLU A 279 6.75 -0.30 35.73
N ILE A 280 5.63 -1.02 35.62
CA ILE A 280 4.91 -1.23 34.38
C ILE A 280 3.81 -0.18 34.23
N HIS A 281 3.95 0.69 33.24
CA HIS A 281 2.98 1.72 32.90
C HIS A 281 1.91 1.22 31.93
N LYS A 282 2.28 0.30 31.01
CA LYS A 282 1.36 -0.29 30.04
C LYS A 282 1.76 -1.70 29.69
N PHE A 283 0.79 -2.60 29.62
CA PHE A 283 0.94 -3.95 29.13
C PHE A 283 -0.24 -4.28 28.22
N HIS A 284 0.01 -4.40 26.93
CA HIS A 284 -1.05 -4.59 25.96
C HIS A 284 -0.73 -5.73 25.01
N LEU A 285 -1.59 -6.76 25.01
CA LEU A 285 -1.52 -7.87 24.08
C LEU A 285 -2.23 -7.49 22.77
N VAL A 286 -1.46 -7.40 21.69
CA VAL A 286 -1.92 -6.98 20.37
C VAL A 286 -1.76 -8.06 19.32
N GLU A 287 -2.50 -7.91 18.23
CA GLU A 287 -2.22 -8.63 17.00
C GLU A 287 -0.90 -8.13 16.41
N PRO A 288 -0.12 -9.00 15.72
CA PRO A 288 1.15 -8.59 15.12
C PRO A 288 0.94 -7.51 14.06
N SER A 289 1.93 -6.66 13.90
CA SER A 289 2.02 -5.72 12.80
C SER A 289 2.20 -6.47 11.45
N LEU A 290 1.83 -5.83 10.34
CA LEU A 290 2.13 -6.40 9.02
C LEU A 290 3.63 -6.59 8.79
N ASN A 291 4.47 -5.75 9.41
CA ASN A 291 5.91 -5.90 9.32
C ASN A 291 6.40 -7.20 9.99
N GLU A 292 5.86 -7.52 11.18
CA GLU A 292 6.16 -8.79 11.84
C GLU A 292 5.68 -9.99 11.03
N ILE A 293 4.46 -9.90 10.48
CA ILE A 293 3.90 -10.94 9.62
C ILE A 293 4.78 -11.15 8.39
N PHE A 294 5.25 -10.06 7.75
CA PHE A 294 6.16 -10.13 6.62
C PHE A 294 7.48 -10.83 6.97
N ILE A 295 8.13 -10.38 8.06
CA ILE A 295 9.41 -10.94 8.50
C ILE A 295 9.26 -12.43 8.82
N SER A 296 8.20 -12.86 9.50
CA SER A 296 7.95 -14.26 9.80
C SER A 296 7.72 -15.09 8.53
N THR A 297 6.90 -14.59 7.61
CA THR A 297 6.55 -15.31 6.37
C THR A 297 7.76 -15.46 5.43
N VAL A 298 8.52 -14.36 5.24
CA VAL A 298 9.70 -14.36 4.35
C VAL A 298 10.91 -15.05 5.01
N GLY A 299 11.02 -14.98 6.35
CA GLY A 299 12.05 -15.70 7.11
C GLY A 299 11.88 -17.22 7.00
N GLU A 300 10.67 -17.72 7.09
CA GLU A 300 10.34 -19.14 6.91
C GLU A 300 10.63 -19.65 5.50
N ASP A 301 10.36 -18.84 4.46
CA ASP A 301 10.69 -19.19 3.08
C ASP A 301 12.21 -19.28 2.83
N ASN A 302 13.02 -18.43 3.48
CA ASN A 302 14.47 -18.49 3.38
C ASN A 302 15.06 -19.71 4.09
N ILE A 303 14.43 -20.19 5.16
CA ILE A 303 14.85 -21.42 5.89
C ILE A 303 14.56 -22.65 5.01
N LYS A 304 13.39 -22.74 4.39
CA LYS A 304 13.02 -23.85 3.49
C LYS A 304 13.93 -23.96 2.26
N ILE A 305 14.35 -22.82 1.69
CA ILE A 305 15.27 -22.79 0.55
C ILE A 305 16.69 -23.30 0.96
N GLN A 306 17.10 -23.12 2.23
CA GLN A 306 18.39 -23.63 2.71
C GLN A 306 18.35 -25.12 3.08
N GLU A 307 17.18 -25.67 3.39
CA GLU A 307 17.01 -27.11 3.68
C GLU A 307 16.84 -27.95 2.40
N GLU A 308 16.45 -27.33 1.26
CA GLU A 308 16.30 -27.97 -0.05
C GLU A 308 17.54 -27.83 -0.95
N ALA A 309 18.57 -27.09 -0.55
CA ALA A 309 19.83 -26.87 -1.29
C ALA A 309 20.99 -27.63 -0.68
#